data_01f054f7c0ba1129e90dcc141b653e3c
#
_entry.id   01f054f7c0ba1129e90dcc141b653e3c
#
_cell.length_a   1.000
_cell.length_b   1.000
_cell.length_c   1.000
_cell.angle_alpha   90.00
_cell.angle_beta   90.00
_cell.angle_gamma   90.00
#
_symmetry.space_group_name_H-M   'P 1'
#
loop_
_entity.id
_entity.type
_entity.pdbx_description
1 polymer ?
#
loop_
_entity_poly.entity_id
_entity_poly.type
_entity_poly.pdbx_seq_one_letter_code
_entity_poly.pdbx_strand_id
1 'polypeptide(L)'
;MATNPKPGSVAHLEIRSTDPEKTKAFYNRVFGWKFQDMPAMNYTMWEAPSGMGGGLMKPDNLPPGILTYILSKDINEDLPRISAAGGNVLMTRTEIPQMGWFAIFSDPTGMVNALYESKPQRTQAAPRKRKTSKAKPSPKSRKGGRKRRR
;
A
#
# COMPACT_ATOMS: atom_id res chain seq x y z
N MET A 1 16.83 0.66 -5.71
CA MET A 1 15.62 0.29 -6.49
C MET A 1 14.60 -0.29 -5.51
N ALA A 2 13.47 0.36 -5.31
CA ALA A 2 12.41 -0.19 -4.48
C ALA A 2 11.82 -1.40 -5.23
N THR A 3 12.11 -2.60 -4.74
CA THR A 3 11.49 -3.82 -5.26
C THR A 3 10.02 -3.80 -4.82
N ASN A 4 9.12 -3.92 -5.77
CA ASN A 4 7.70 -4.11 -5.45
C ASN A 4 7.56 -5.36 -4.57
N PRO A 5 6.99 -5.25 -3.36
CA PRO A 5 6.89 -6.39 -2.45
C PRO A 5 6.04 -7.49 -3.09
N LYS A 6 6.52 -8.72 -3.02
CA LYS A 6 5.82 -9.90 -3.57
C LYS A 6 4.85 -10.48 -2.51
N PRO A 7 3.77 -11.14 -2.90
CA PRO A 7 2.96 -11.93 -1.98
C PRO A 7 3.82 -12.86 -1.12
N GLY A 8 3.49 -12.96 0.17
CA GLY A 8 4.29 -13.65 1.17
C GLY A 8 5.37 -12.79 1.86
N SER A 9 5.63 -11.58 1.39
CA SER A 9 6.54 -10.65 2.08
C SER A 9 5.86 -10.04 3.32
N VAL A 10 6.66 -9.68 4.33
CA VAL A 10 6.19 -8.83 5.43
C VAL A 10 5.88 -7.45 4.88
N ALA A 11 4.63 -7.04 4.98
CA ALA A 11 4.14 -5.77 4.46
C ALA A 11 4.11 -4.67 5.54
N HIS A 12 3.87 -5.05 6.79
CA HIS A 12 3.66 -4.10 7.88
C HIS A 12 3.89 -4.77 9.23
N LEU A 13 4.36 -4.00 10.21
CA LEU A 13 4.45 -4.40 11.62
C LEU A 13 3.57 -3.49 12.46
N GLU A 14 2.73 -4.08 13.29
CA GLU A 14 1.85 -3.34 14.18
C GLU A 14 2.20 -3.64 15.64
N ILE A 15 2.56 -2.60 16.39
CA ILE A 15 2.77 -2.68 17.83
C ILE A 15 1.43 -2.47 18.51
N ARG A 16 1.01 -3.45 19.30
CA ARG A 16 -0.21 -3.42 20.10
C ARG A 16 0.16 -3.17 21.55
N SER A 17 0.06 -1.91 21.97
CA SER A 17 0.50 -1.46 23.28
C SER A 17 -0.68 -1.11 24.19
N THR A 18 -0.65 -1.56 25.43
CA THR A 18 -1.64 -1.18 26.45
C THR A 18 -1.59 0.31 26.78
N ASP A 19 -0.45 0.98 26.52
CA ASP A 19 -0.27 2.41 26.70
C ASP A 19 0.56 3.00 25.53
N PRO A 20 -0.08 3.35 24.40
CA PRO A 20 0.61 3.89 23.23
C PRO A 20 1.43 5.15 23.54
N GLU A 21 0.98 6.01 24.45
CA GLU A 21 1.71 7.24 24.79
C GLU A 21 3.06 6.94 25.46
N LYS A 22 3.07 5.99 26.40
CA LYS A 22 4.34 5.54 26.98
C LYS A 22 5.24 4.87 25.98
N THR A 23 4.67 4.08 25.07
CA THR A 23 5.41 3.46 23.98
C THR A 23 6.05 4.51 23.07
N LYS A 24 5.30 5.50 22.62
CA LYS A 24 5.82 6.62 21.81
C LYS A 24 6.96 7.34 22.51
N ALA A 25 6.75 7.72 23.78
CA ALA A 25 7.75 8.43 24.56
C ALA A 25 9.05 7.62 24.71
N PHE A 26 8.94 6.33 24.99
CA PHE A 26 10.10 5.45 25.13
C PHE A 26 10.90 5.32 23.83
N TYR A 27 10.27 4.90 22.73
CA TYR A 27 10.97 4.68 21.47
C TYR A 27 11.50 5.97 20.84
N ASN A 28 10.80 7.08 21.00
CA ASN A 28 11.31 8.38 20.57
C ASN A 28 12.57 8.78 21.36
N ARG A 29 12.51 8.69 22.70
CA ARG A 29 13.60 9.12 23.58
C ARG A 29 14.86 8.24 23.42
N VAL A 30 14.68 6.93 23.28
CA VAL A 30 15.81 5.97 23.29
C VAL A 30 16.36 5.77 21.91
N PHE A 31 15.50 5.66 20.89
CA PHE A 31 15.89 5.27 19.53
C PHE A 31 15.63 6.33 18.47
N GLY A 32 15.05 7.47 18.84
CA GLY A 32 14.76 8.55 17.90
C GLY A 32 13.65 8.23 16.89
N TRP A 33 12.75 7.28 17.21
CA TRP A 33 11.65 6.96 16.35
C TRP A 33 10.68 8.14 16.22
N LYS A 34 10.14 8.32 15.01
CA LYS A 34 9.13 9.33 14.74
C LYS A 34 7.74 8.71 14.80
N PHE A 35 6.77 9.50 15.23
CA PHE A 35 5.37 9.07 15.34
C PHE A 35 4.45 10.09 14.70
N GLN A 36 3.44 9.60 13.99
CA GLN A 36 2.40 10.40 13.38
C GLN A 36 1.04 9.84 13.75
N ASP A 37 0.30 10.59 14.55
CA ASP A 37 -1.05 10.19 14.94
C ASP A 37 -2.05 10.36 13.81
N MET A 38 -2.96 9.40 13.68
CA MET A 38 -4.07 9.39 12.72
C MET A 38 -5.39 9.29 13.53
N PRO A 39 -5.89 10.38 14.10
CA PRO A 39 -6.99 10.36 15.08
C PRO A 39 -8.27 9.74 14.52
N ALA A 40 -8.57 9.97 13.22
CA ALA A 40 -9.75 9.42 12.56
C ALA A 40 -9.79 7.88 12.53
N MET A 41 -8.62 7.22 12.64
CA MET A 41 -8.47 5.78 12.64
C MET A 41 -8.12 5.21 14.03
N ASN A 42 -7.98 6.07 15.04
CA ASN A 42 -7.45 5.70 16.35
C ASN A 42 -6.13 4.90 16.26
N TYR A 43 -5.23 5.39 15.42
CA TYR A 43 -4.03 4.70 14.98
C TYR A 43 -2.84 5.66 14.95
N THR A 44 -1.65 5.17 15.17
CA THR A 44 -0.41 5.95 15.08
C THR A 44 0.55 5.24 14.13
N MET A 45 1.11 5.95 13.17
CA MET A 45 2.23 5.45 12.36
C MET A 45 3.53 5.72 13.10
N TRP A 46 4.46 4.77 13.06
CA TRP A 46 5.83 4.95 13.54
C TRP A 46 6.84 4.72 12.41
N GLU A 47 7.97 5.39 12.52
CA GLU A 47 9.10 5.26 11.60
C GLU A 47 10.41 5.24 12.38
N ALA A 48 11.22 4.21 12.16
CA ALA A 48 12.57 4.09 12.68
C ALA A 48 13.57 4.88 11.81
N PRO A 49 14.75 5.26 12.32
CA PRO A 49 15.76 6.00 11.56
C PRO A 49 16.23 5.32 10.26
N SER A 50 16.09 3.99 10.16
CA SER A 50 16.38 3.22 8.95
C SER A 50 15.34 3.35 7.84
N GLY A 51 14.22 4.04 8.10
CA GLY A 51 13.07 4.11 7.20
C GLY A 51 12.09 2.93 7.32
N MET A 52 12.38 1.92 8.17
CA MET A 52 11.38 0.92 8.53
C MET A 52 10.29 1.59 9.38
N GLY A 53 9.04 1.26 9.08
CA GLY A 53 7.90 1.80 9.81
C GLY A 53 6.80 0.78 10.03
N GLY A 54 5.76 1.21 10.74
CA GLY A 54 4.62 0.37 11.03
C GLY A 54 3.53 1.14 11.76
N GLY A 55 2.65 0.41 12.41
CA GLY A 55 1.56 0.91 13.21
C GLY A 55 1.76 0.74 14.70
N LEU A 56 1.06 1.57 15.46
CA LEU A 56 0.93 1.48 16.90
C LEU A 56 -0.53 1.74 17.25
N MET A 57 -1.11 0.86 18.02
CA MET A 57 -2.48 1.01 18.52
C MET A 57 -2.66 0.34 19.89
N LYS A 58 -3.79 0.59 20.51
CA LYS A 58 -4.21 -0.20 21.67
C LYS A 58 -4.66 -1.59 21.24
N PRO A 59 -4.40 -2.63 22.04
CA PRO A 59 -5.02 -3.93 21.79
C PRO A 59 -6.54 -3.80 21.87
N ASP A 60 -7.21 -4.46 20.94
CA ASP A 60 -8.67 -4.62 20.94
C ASP A 60 -9.04 -6.05 21.37
N ASN A 61 -9.20 -6.95 20.41
CA ASN A 61 -9.54 -8.36 20.66
C ASN A 61 -8.32 -9.29 20.65
N LEU A 62 -7.12 -8.75 20.44
CA LEU A 62 -5.87 -9.50 20.44
C LEU A 62 -4.97 -9.03 21.59
N PRO A 63 -4.11 -9.90 22.13
CA PRO A 63 -3.20 -9.53 23.22
C PRO A 63 -2.20 -8.45 22.78
N PRO A 64 -1.60 -7.72 23.74
CA PRO A 64 -0.44 -6.87 23.48
C PRO A 64 0.69 -7.65 22.80
N GLY A 65 1.46 -6.98 21.94
CA GLY A 65 2.57 -7.60 21.23
C GLY A 65 2.79 -6.99 19.86
N ILE A 66 3.45 -7.72 19.01
CA ILE A 66 3.67 -7.33 17.60
C ILE A 66 2.83 -8.23 16.71
N LEU A 67 2.00 -7.62 15.88
CA LEU A 67 1.27 -8.28 14.82
C LEU A 67 1.99 -8.06 13.49
N THR A 68 2.35 -9.13 12.82
CA THR A 68 3.01 -9.09 11.51
C THR A 68 1.96 -9.23 10.42
N TYR A 69 1.93 -8.29 9.49
CA TYR A 69 1.09 -8.37 8.29
C TYR A 69 1.90 -8.93 7.12
N ILE A 70 1.38 -9.99 6.53
CA ILE A 70 1.95 -10.66 5.37
C ILE A 70 1.16 -10.24 4.13
N LEU A 71 1.85 -9.81 3.08
CA LEU A 71 1.21 -9.39 1.84
C LEU A 71 0.53 -10.58 1.16
N SER A 72 -0.76 -10.45 0.92
CA SER A 72 -1.57 -11.38 0.15
C SER A 72 -1.93 -10.79 -1.21
N LYS A 73 -2.01 -11.62 -2.22
CA LYS A 73 -2.58 -11.25 -3.51
C LYS A 73 -4.12 -11.33 -3.47
N ASP A 74 -4.64 -12.32 -2.79
CA ASP A 74 -6.07 -12.55 -2.57
C ASP A 74 -6.25 -13.29 -1.24
N ILE A 75 -6.80 -12.59 -0.26
CA ILE A 75 -7.03 -13.14 1.07
C ILE A 75 -8.01 -14.32 1.03
N ASN A 76 -9.02 -14.27 0.14
CA ASN A 76 -10.00 -15.35 0.05
C ASN A 76 -9.39 -16.66 -0.46
N GLU A 77 -8.32 -16.59 -1.26
CA GLU A 77 -7.55 -17.75 -1.70
C GLU A 77 -6.59 -18.24 -0.61
N ASP A 78 -6.02 -17.35 0.18
CA ASP A 78 -5.03 -17.70 1.20
C ASP A 78 -5.64 -18.28 2.46
N LEU A 79 -6.84 -17.84 2.90
CA LEU A 79 -7.48 -18.37 4.11
C LEU A 79 -7.73 -19.87 4.09
N PRO A 80 -8.28 -20.49 3.02
CA PRO A 80 -8.40 -21.96 2.93
C PRO A 80 -7.04 -22.65 2.97
N ARG A 81 -6.00 -22.09 2.38
CA ARG A 81 -4.64 -22.63 2.39
C ARG A 81 -4.04 -22.63 3.79
N ILE A 82 -4.28 -21.56 4.56
CA ILE A 82 -3.87 -21.47 5.97
C ILE A 82 -4.55 -22.59 6.78
N SER A 83 -5.86 -22.77 6.63
CA SER A 83 -6.60 -23.84 7.33
C SER A 83 -6.10 -25.23 6.93
N ALA A 84 -5.86 -25.48 5.65
CA ALA A 84 -5.31 -26.74 5.15
C ALA A 84 -3.90 -27.03 5.67
N ALA A 85 -3.12 -25.99 5.98
CA ALA A 85 -1.77 -26.09 6.55
C ALA A 85 -1.76 -26.20 8.10
N GLY A 86 -2.93 -26.33 8.75
CA GLY A 86 -3.05 -26.48 10.20
C GLY A 86 -3.13 -25.15 10.98
N GLY A 87 -3.23 -24.03 10.30
CA GLY A 87 -3.51 -22.74 10.94
C GLY A 87 -5.01 -22.53 11.19
N ASN A 88 -5.34 -21.52 11.98
CA ASN A 88 -6.73 -21.15 12.29
C ASN A 88 -7.04 -19.75 11.78
N VAL A 89 -8.18 -19.58 11.14
CA VAL A 89 -8.70 -18.27 10.76
C VAL A 89 -9.41 -17.65 11.96
N LEU A 90 -8.88 -16.53 12.46
CA LEU A 90 -9.43 -15.81 13.61
C LEU A 90 -10.35 -14.67 13.17
N MET A 91 -10.06 -14.05 12.02
CA MET A 91 -10.88 -13.01 11.41
C MET A 91 -10.82 -13.17 9.89
N THR A 92 -11.97 -13.20 9.25
CA THR A 92 -12.08 -13.27 7.79
C THR A 92 -11.72 -11.94 7.14
N ARG A 93 -11.65 -11.92 5.81
CA ARG A 93 -11.32 -10.73 5.02
C ARG A 93 -12.21 -9.54 5.38
N THR A 94 -11.61 -8.50 5.93
CA THR A 94 -12.25 -7.28 6.43
C THR A 94 -11.67 -6.06 5.73
N GLU A 95 -12.50 -5.12 5.33
CA GLU A 95 -12.05 -3.93 4.63
C GLU A 95 -11.37 -2.93 5.57
N ILE A 96 -10.21 -2.39 5.13
CA ILE A 96 -9.61 -1.17 5.66
C ILE A 96 -9.99 -0.07 4.68
N PRO A 97 -10.87 0.89 5.07
CA PRO A 97 -11.35 1.92 4.16
C PRO A 97 -10.23 2.62 3.40
N GLN A 98 -10.36 2.73 2.08
CA GLN A 98 -9.42 3.35 1.15
C GLN A 98 -8.05 2.66 0.99
N MET A 99 -7.67 1.72 1.85
CA MET A 99 -6.35 1.07 1.83
C MET A 99 -6.38 -0.32 1.22
N GLY A 100 -7.29 -1.18 1.64
CA GLY A 100 -7.34 -2.57 1.21
C GLY A 100 -8.16 -3.44 2.12
N TRP A 101 -7.67 -4.63 2.37
CA TRP A 101 -8.31 -5.61 3.26
C TRP A 101 -7.26 -6.29 4.13
N PHE A 102 -7.72 -6.81 5.24
CA PHE A 102 -6.90 -7.65 6.12
C PHE A 102 -7.70 -8.86 6.61
N ALA A 103 -6.99 -9.84 7.09
CA ALA A 103 -7.54 -10.97 7.81
C ALA A 103 -6.57 -11.35 8.93
N ILE A 104 -7.06 -12.03 9.96
CA ILE A 104 -6.23 -12.48 11.08
C ILE A 104 -6.27 -13.98 11.16
N PHE A 105 -5.12 -14.59 11.37
CA PHE A 105 -4.98 -16.03 11.51
C PHE A 105 -3.91 -16.38 12.55
N SER A 106 -3.93 -17.59 13.05
CA SER A 106 -2.80 -18.15 13.77
C SER A 106 -2.15 -19.26 12.96
N ASP A 107 -0.84 -19.38 13.11
CA ASP A 107 -0.11 -20.54 12.60
C ASP A 107 -0.38 -21.81 13.44
N PRO A 108 0.12 -22.99 13.05
CA PRO A 108 -0.08 -24.23 13.81
C PRO A 108 0.45 -24.22 15.24
N THR A 109 1.33 -23.27 15.59
CA THR A 109 1.87 -23.12 16.95
C THR A 109 1.09 -22.12 17.80
N GLY A 110 0.09 -21.44 17.20
CA GLY A 110 -0.75 -20.45 17.86
C GLY A 110 -0.24 -19.01 17.71
N MET A 111 0.84 -18.76 16.95
CA MET A 111 1.32 -17.41 16.69
C MET A 111 0.35 -16.65 15.79
N VAL A 112 -0.14 -15.53 16.29
CA VAL A 112 -1.10 -14.68 15.59
C VAL A 112 -0.40 -13.76 14.60
N ASN A 113 -0.89 -13.76 13.38
CA ASN A 113 -0.42 -12.92 12.27
C ASN A 113 -1.62 -12.38 11.49
N ALA A 114 -1.37 -11.45 10.57
CA ALA A 114 -2.38 -10.92 9.67
C ALA A 114 -1.98 -11.09 8.21
N LEU A 115 -2.97 -11.17 7.33
CA LEU A 115 -2.82 -10.94 5.90
C LEU A 115 -3.19 -9.49 5.58
N TYR A 116 -2.52 -8.92 4.60
CA TYR A 116 -2.87 -7.63 4.02
C TYR A 116 -3.00 -7.76 2.50
N GLU A 117 -4.09 -7.27 1.95
CA GLU A 117 -4.36 -7.20 0.52
C GLU A 117 -4.60 -5.74 0.16
N SER A 118 -3.75 -5.16 -0.70
CA SER A 118 -3.91 -3.79 -1.14
C SER A 118 -5.03 -3.63 -2.16
N LYS A 119 -5.76 -2.52 -2.12
CA LYS A 119 -6.65 -2.16 -3.23
C LYS A 119 -5.83 -2.00 -4.51
N PRO A 120 -6.36 -2.44 -5.67
CA PRO A 120 -5.73 -2.15 -6.94
C PRO A 120 -5.56 -0.63 -7.07
N GLN A 121 -4.32 -0.16 -7.15
CA GLN A 121 -4.09 1.23 -7.49
C GLN A 121 -4.66 1.44 -8.89
N ARG A 122 -5.64 2.33 -9.03
CA ARG A 122 -5.99 2.86 -10.34
C ARG A 122 -4.71 3.50 -10.88
N THR A 123 -4.03 2.79 -11.77
CA THR A 123 -3.01 3.40 -12.59
C THR A 123 -3.68 4.58 -13.26
N GLN A 124 -3.36 5.80 -12.83
CA GLN A 124 -3.67 6.99 -13.62
C GLN A 124 -2.98 6.75 -14.95
N ALA A 125 -3.79 6.42 -15.96
CA ALA A 125 -3.29 6.28 -17.32
C ALA A 125 -2.56 7.58 -17.64
N ALA A 126 -1.25 7.47 -17.88
CA ALA A 126 -0.44 8.59 -18.29
C ALA A 126 -1.17 9.32 -19.43
N PRO A 127 -1.28 10.65 -19.42
CA PRO A 127 -2.02 11.38 -20.45
C PRO A 127 -1.41 10.99 -21.82
N ARG A 128 -2.23 10.35 -22.65
CA ARG A 128 -1.86 10.01 -24.03
C ARG A 128 -1.39 11.30 -24.69
N LYS A 129 -0.08 11.42 -24.93
CA LYS A 129 0.47 12.50 -25.76
C LYS A 129 -0.28 12.49 -27.08
N ARG A 130 -1.14 13.47 -27.28
CA ARG A 130 -1.80 13.73 -28.54
C ARG A 130 -0.68 13.93 -29.58
N LYS A 131 -0.53 12.97 -30.48
CA LYS A 131 0.29 13.15 -31.68
C LYS A 131 -0.34 14.30 -32.47
N THR A 132 0.30 15.45 -32.43
CA THR A 132 -0.02 16.57 -33.35
C THR A 132 0.32 16.09 -34.75
N SER A 133 -0.71 15.83 -35.54
CA SER A 133 -0.56 15.58 -36.97
C SER A 133 0.02 16.84 -37.62
N LYS A 134 1.25 16.75 -38.13
CA LYS A 134 1.84 17.78 -38.97
C LYS A 134 0.94 17.94 -40.21
N ALA A 135 0.32 19.13 -40.31
CA ALA A 135 -0.38 19.54 -41.51
C ALA A 135 0.61 19.58 -42.70
N LYS A 136 0.24 18.93 -43.79
CA LYS A 136 0.97 19.03 -45.06
C LYS A 136 0.85 20.46 -45.58
N PRO A 137 1.95 21.09 -46.12
CA PRO A 137 1.85 22.35 -46.80
C PRO A 137 1.15 22.21 -48.14
N SER A 138 0.19 23.10 -48.43
CA SER A 138 -0.53 23.20 -49.70
C SER A 138 0.42 23.66 -50.83
N PRO A 139 0.24 23.16 -52.05
CA PRO A 139 1.07 23.58 -53.19
C PRO A 139 0.70 25.00 -53.64
N LYS A 140 1.71 25.87 -53.78
CA LYS A 140 1.58 27.21 -54.34
C LYS A 140 1.16 27.15 -55.80
N SER A 141 0.03 27.79 -56.13
CA SER A 141 -0.42 28.00 -57.52
C SER A 141 0.54 28.95 -58.24
N ARG A 142 1.10 28.48 -59.34
CA ARG A 142 1.85 29.29 -60.32
C ARG A 142 0.88 30.15 -61.10
N LYS A 143 0.88 31.45 -60.92
CA LYS A 143 0.25 32.40 -61.87
C LYS A 143 1.20 32.60 -63.07
N GLY A 144 0.70 32.14 -64.26
CA GLY A 144 1.39 32.37 -65.53
C GLY A 144 1.33 33.84 -65.93
N GLY A 145 2.50 34.42 -66.18
CA GLY A 145 2.63 35.73 -66.79
C GLY A 145 2.44 35.62 -68.29
N ARG A 146 1.43 36.33 -68.79
CA ARG A 146 1.16 36.45 -70.21
C ARG A 146 1.85 37.72 -70.71
N LYS A 147 2.96 37.56 -71.48
CA LYS A 147 3.58 38.64 -72.25
C LYS A 147 2.63 39.05 -73.38
N ARG A 148 2.29 40.31 -73.47
CA ARG A 148 1.80 40.96 -74.69
C ARG A 148 2.92 41.80 -75.29
N ARG A 149 3.24 41.51 -76.55
CA ARG A 149 4.01 42.36 -77.43
C ARG A 149 3.12 43.47 -77.97
N ARG A 150 3.57 44.66 -77.94
CA ARG A 150 3.81 45.63 -79.02
C ARG A 150 4.56 46.85 -78.48
#